data_a0b69ce32012d4e21f0ae85a0691e139
#
_entry.id   a0b69ce32012d4e21f0ae85a0691e139
#
_cell.length_a   1.000
_cell.length_b   1.000
_cell.length_c   1.000
_cell.angle_alpha   90.00
_cell.angle_beta   90.00
_cell.angle_gamma   90.00
#
_symmetry.space_group_name_H-M   'P 1'
#
loop_
_entity.id
_entity.type
_entity.pdbx_description
1 polymer ?
#
loop_
_entity_poly.entity_id
_entity_poly.type
_entity_poly.pdbx_seq_one_letter_code
_entity_poly.pdbx_strand_id
1 'polypeptide(L)'
;ERPEWLSDDQLGQLSMADFSDRDVLLHEYDEPIWLVGANICFRSQALKEIGGFGTHLGRKGGTGTLLSGEEDLAVREVRKKYSALYTPDCTVSHIVDPSRLNQSWFVKRVAWQAVSNALTGDLWMKGVKGVEEILKDNMNCLFTEPKTQAEFDLKLKIVSIISFLLLEGEI
;
A
#
# COMPACT_ATOMS: atom_id res chain seq x y z
N GLU A 1 -2.76 19.80 10.57
CA GLU A 1 -2.71 19.10 11.85
C GLU A 1 -3.22 17.68 11.64
N ARG A 2 -2.58 16.67 12.24
CA ARG A 2 -2.93 15.26 12.06
C ARG A 2 -4.22 14.95 12.85
N PRO A 3 -5.23 14.31 12.22
CA PRO A 3 -6.44 13.87 12.93
C PRO A 3 -6.12 12.81 14.02
N GLU A 4 -6.84 12.85 15.14
CA GLU A 4 -6.66 11.91 16.26
C GLU A 4 -6.92 10.45 15.89
N TRP A 5 -7.81 10.20 14.92
CA TRP A 5 -8.13 8.85 14.44
C TRP A 5 -7.07 8.24 13.51
N LEU A 6 -6.09 9.02 13.06
CA LEU A 6 -5.06 8.54 12.12
C LEU A 6 -3.87 7.96 12.90
N SER A 7 -3.73 6.64 12.88
CA SER A 7 -2.60 5.92 13.48
C SER A 7 -1.32 6.02 12.66
N ASP A 8 -0.18 5.71 13.27
CA ASP A 8 1.11 5.64 12.57
C ASP A 8 1.08 4.54 11.49
N ASP A 9 0.42 3.42 11.76
CA ASP A 9 0.28 2.30 10.82
C ASP A 9 -0.44 2.69 9.52
N GLN A 10 -1.23 3.76 9.55
CA GLN A 10 -1.97 4.26 8.39
C GLN A 10 -1.22 5.30 7.57
N LEU A 11 -0.07 5.80 8.03
CA LEU A 11 0.70 6.85 7.32
C LEU A 11 1.18 6.38 5.94
N GLY A 12 1.44 5.09 5.78
CA GLY A 12 1.76 4.49 4.49
C GLY A 12 0.70 4.75 3.41
N GLN A 13 -0.58 4.84 3.78
CA GLN A 13 -1.67 5.16 2.84
C GLN A 13 -1.55 6.57 2.27
N LEU A 14 -0.85 7.45 2.96
CA LEU A 14 -0.53 8.82 2.55
C LEU A 14 0.84 8.92 1.86
N SER A 15 1.46 7.79 1.51
CA SER A 15 2.82 7.75 0.96
C SER A 15 3.88 8.36 1.89
N MET A 16 3.70 8.17 3.20
CA MET A 16 4.63 8.57 4.24
C MET A 16 5.27 7.32 4.83
N ALA A 17 6.57 7.19 4.70
CA ALA A 17 7.31 6.05 5.21
C ALA A 17 8.71 6.48 5.63
N ASP A 18 9.14 5.97 6.77
CA ASP A 18 10.50 6.08 7.28
C ASP A 18 10.90 4.69 7.81
N PHE A 19 11.89 4.08 7.19
CA PHE A 19 12.24 2.69 7.48
C PHE A 19 13.50 2.54 8.31
N SER A 20 14.37 3.54 8.31
CA SER A 20 15.68 3.42 8.94
C SER A 20 16.36 4.78 9.07
N ASP A 21 17.15 4.94 10.13
CA ASP A 21 18.05 6.06 10.37
C ASP A 21 19.41 5.93 9.65
N ARG A 22 19.58 4.86 8.88
CA ARG A 22 20.79 4.55 8.13
C ARG A 22 20.47 3.95 6.77
N ASP A 23 21.47 3.94 5.89
CA ASP A 23 21.41 3.27 4.59
C ASP A 23 21.10 1.77 4.75
N VAL A 24 20.18 1.29 3.92
CA VAL A 24 19.82 -0.13 3.84
C VAL A 24 19.89 -0.58 2.38
N LEU A 25 20.83 -1.51 2.11
CA LEU A 25 20.94 -2.13 0.79
C LEU A 25 19.99 -3.35 0.73
N LEU A 26 19.06 -3.32 -0.21
CA LEU A 26 18.04 -4.34 -0.40
C LEU A 26 18.38 -5.23 -1.59
N HIS A 27 18.44 -6.53 -1.35
CA HIS A 27 18.61 -7.56 -2.36
C HIS A 27 17.29 -8.23 -2.72
N GLU A 28 17.30 -9.16 -3.69
CA GLU A 28 16.10 -9.80 -4.23
C GLU A 28 15.17 -10.42 -3.18
N TYR A 29 15.75 -11.09 -2.18
CA TYR A 29 15.02 -11.85 -1.16
C TYR A 29 14.94 -11.16 0.21
N ASP A 30 15.40 -9.91 0.30
CA ASP A 30 15.28 -9.19 1.57
C ASP A 30 13.80 -8.87 1.88
N GLU A 31 13.50 -8.71 3.18
CA GLU A 31 12.19 -8.27 3.64
C GLU A 31 11.68 -7.07 2.81
N PRO A 32 10.41 -7.07 2.46
CA PRO A 32 9.85 -6.03 1.62
C PRO A 32 9.85 -4.69 2.35
N ILE A 33 10.85 -3.87 2.10
CA ILE A 33 10.75 -2.44 2.36
C ILE A 33 9.94 -1.86 1.21
N TRP A 34 8.81 -1.29 1.55
CA TRP A 34 7.98 -0.60 0.58
C TRP A 34 8.62 0.73 0.19
N LEU A 35 9.14 0.81 -1.02
CA LEU A 35 9.72 2.04 -1.57
C LEU A 35 8.60 2.90 -2.17
N VAL A 36 8.44 4.09 -1.60
CA VAL A 36 7.34 4.99 -1.94
C VAL A 36 7.59 5.69 -3.27
N GLY A 37 6.68 5.53 -4.24
CA GLY A 37 6.77 6.13 -5.56
C GLY A 37 6.87 7.65 -5.59
N ALA A 38 6.46 8.34 -4.51
CA ALA A 38 6.62 9.79 -4.38
C ALA A 38 8.09 10.23 -4.20
N ASN A 39 8.97 9.32 -3.78
CA ASN A 39 10.40 9.58 -3.58
C ASN A 39 11.24 8.35 -3.95
N ILE A 40 11.32 8.05 -5.23
CA ILE A 40 12.07 6.91 -5.74
C ILE A 40 12.84 7.28 -7.01
N CYS A 41 14.05 6.76 -7.15
CA CYS A 41 14.88 6.93 -8.33
C CYS A 41 15.28 5.57 -8.91
N PHE A 42 15.24 5.46 -10.23
CA PHE A 42 15.71 4.28 -10.96
C PHE A 42 16.89 4.64 -11.87
N ARG A 43 17.83 3.72 -11.99
CA ARG A 43 18.74 3.75 -13.14
C ARG A 43 17.91 3.58 -14.40
N SER A 44 18.00 4.52 -15.34
CA SER A 44 17.23 4.46 -16.58
C SER A 44 17.45 3.16 -17.38
N GLN A 45 18.68 2.62 -17.35
CA GLN A 45 19.00 1.33 -17.97
C GLN A 45 18.24 0.18 -17.31
N ALA A 46 18.23 0.10 -15.98
CA ALA A 46 17.52 -0.93 -15.22
C ALA A 46 16.02 -0.90 -15.52
N LEU A 47 15.43 0.30 -15.52
CA LEU A 47 14.01 0.49 -15.82
C LEU A 47 13.66 0.08 -17.27
N LYS A 48 14.53 0.39 -18.23
CA LYS A 48 14.36 -0.04 -19.64
C LYS A 48 14.42 -1.55 -19.80
N GLU A 49 15.31 -2.22 -19.06
CA GLU A 49 15.47 -3.69 -19.13
C GLU A 49 14.25 -4.47 -18.66
N ILE A 50 13.47 -3.90 -17.73
CA ILE A 50 12.21 -4.51 -17.27
C ILE A 50 10.99 -4.07 -18.08
N GLY A 51 11.16 -3.23 -19.10
CA GLY A 51 10.07 -2.73 -19.94
C GLY A 51 9.31 -1.52 -19.38
N GLY A 52 9.83 -0.85 -18.33
CA GLY A 52 9.22 0.30 -17.70
C GLY A 52 8.21 -0.05 -16.61
N PHE A 53 7.32 0.90 -16.33
CA PHE A 53 6.22 0.71 -15.36
C PHE A 53 5.04 -0.02 -16.00
N GLY A 54 4.35 -0.84 -15.21
CA GLY A 54 3.15 -1.56 -15.65
C GLY A 54 1.99 -0.60 -15.93
N THR A 55 1.60 -0.45 -17.20
CA THR A 55 0.55 0.50 -17.62
C THR A 55 -0.87 0.08 -17.22
N HIS A 56 -1.05 -1.15 -16.76
CA HIS A 56 -2.31 -1.68 -16.24
C HIS A 56 -2.56 -1.28 -14.77
N LEU A 57 -1.50 -0.85 -14.08
CA LEU A 57 -1.50 -0.33 -12.72
C LEU A 57 -1.49 1.19 -12.72
N GLY A 58 -1.47 1.80 -11.53
CA GLY A 58 -1.41 3.23 -11.36
C GLY A 58 -2.76 3.94 -11.45
N ARG A 59 -2.75 5.19 -11.04
CA ARG A 59 -3.97 6.02 -11.00
C ARG A 59 -4.38 6.43 -12.40
N LYS A 60 -5.62 6.12 -12.77
CA LYS A 60 -6.22 6.58 -14.03
C LYS A 60 -6.99 7.86 -13.77
N GLY A 61 -6.51 8.98 -14.32
CA GLY A 61 -7.16 10.27 -14.17
C GLY A 61 -8.64 10.25 -14.62
N GLY A 62 -9.50 10.93 -13.88
CA GLY A 62 -10.93 11.04 -14.19
C GLY A 62 -11.80 9.83 -13.78
N THR A 63 -11.22 8.67 -13.41
CA THR A 63 -12.00 7.46 -13.08
C THR A 63 -12.33 7.35 -11.60
N GLY A 64 -11.69 8.17 -10.74
CA GLY A 64 -11.82 8.08 -9.28
C GLY A 64 -11.22 6.82 -8.67
N THR A 65 -10.47 6.02 -9.44
CA THR A 65 -9.71 4.86 -8.95
C THR A 65 -8.48 5.33 -8.18
N LEU A 66 -8.09 4.57 -7.15
CA LEU A 66 -6.84 4.78 -6.40
C LEU A 66 -5.87 3.62 -6.59
N LEU A 67 -5.94 2.96 -7.75
CA LEU A 67 -5.05 1.87 -8.13
C LEU A 67 -3.60 2.36 -8.07
N SER A 68 -2.69 1.49 -7.60
CA SER A 68 -1.26 1.75 -7.42
C SER A 68 -0.47 0.46 -7.63
N GLY A 69 0.82 0.46 -7.34
CA GLY A 69 1.67 -0.72 -7.37
C GLY A 69 2.54 -0.82 -8.61
N GLU A 70 2.48 0.14 -9.52
CA GLU A 70 3.35 0.20 -10.69
C GLU A 70 4.83 0.34 -10.29
N GLU A 71 5.11 1.15 -9.27
CA GLU A 71 6.44 1.31 -8.71
C GLU A 71 6.90 0.08 -7.93
N ASP A 72 6.01 -0.55 -7.15
CA ASP A 72 6.32 -1.78 -6.40
C ASP A 72 6.69 -2.92 -7.34
N LEU A 73 5.93 -3.09 -8.41
CA LEU A 73 6.23 -4.10 -9.42
C LEU A 73 7.56 -3.82 -10.09
N ALA A 74 7.83 -2.55 -10.46
CA ALA A 74 9.10 -2.16 -11.07
C ALA A 74 10.28 -2.40 -10.12
N VAL A 75 10.15 -2.08 -8.84
CA VAL A 75 11.20 -2.36 -7.83
C VAL A 75 11.46 -3.86 -7.71
N ARG A 76 10.42 -4.69 -7.63
CA ARG A 76 10.57 -6.16 -7.56
C ARG A 76 11.28 -6.72 -8.79
N GLU A 77 10.92 -6.26 -9.99
CA GLU A 77 11.57 -6.70 -11.23
C GLU A 77 13.03 -6.24 -11.32
N VAL A 78 13.32 -5.00 -10.94
CA VAL A 78 14.70 -4.48 -10.92
C VAL A 78 15.56 -5.24 -9.91
N ARG A 79 15.03 -5.56 -8.73
CA ARG A 79 15.77 -6.27 -7.67
C ARG A 79 16.19 -7.69 -8.03
N LYS A 80 15.60 -8.30 -9.05
CA LYS A 80 16.07 -9.60 -9.58
C LYS A 80 17.48 -9.55 -10.17
N LYS A 81 17.95 -8.38 -10.58
CA LYS A 81 19.28 -8.18 -11.18
C LYS A 81 20.14 -7.14 -10.46
N TYR A 82 19.52 -6.20 -9.75
CA TYR A 82 20.14 -5.05 -9.13
C TYR A 82 19.73 -4.95 -7.67
N SER A 83 20.56 -4.33 -6.86
CA SER A 83 20.18 -3.96 -5.49
C SER A 83 19.42 -2.63 -5.50
N ALA A 84 18.51 -2.45 -4.54
CA ALA A 84 17.93 -1.16 -4.23
C ALA A 84 18.55 -0.61 -2.95
N LEU A 85 18.78 0.70 -2.89
CA LEU A 85 19.29 1.39 -1.71
C LEU A 85 18.19 2.27 -1.14
N TYR A 86 17.85 2.04 0.13
CA TYR A 86 17.14 3.02 0.94
C TYR A 86 18.18 3.91 1.63
N THR A 87 17.97 5.22 1.60
CA THR A 87 18.81 6.17 2.32
C THR A 87 17.98 7.26 2.99
N PRO A 88 18.18 7.53 4.30
CA PRO A 88 17.50 8.61 5.00
C PRO A 88 17.97 10.01 4.55
N ASP A 89 19.11 10.11 3.90
CA ASP A 89 19.67 11.39 3.41
C ASP A 89 18.85 11.98 2.24
N CYS A 90 17.99 11.19 1.61
CA CYS A 90 17.11 11.61 0.51
C CYS A 90 15.66 11.83 0.95
N THR A 91 15.44 12.48 2.08
CA THR A 91 14.11 12.78 2.60
C THR A 91 13.44 13.91 1.83
N VAL A 92 12.15 13.74 1.52
CA VAL A 92 11.29 14.77 0.94
C VAL A 92 10.06 15.00 1.80
N SER A 93 9.56 16.24 1.84
CA SER A 93 8.29 16.54 2.50
C SER A 93 7.14 16.29 1.53
N HIS A 94 6.23 15.37 1.88
CA HIS A 94 5.05 15.09 1.09
C HIS A 94 3.88 15.98 1.52
N ILE A 95 3.40 16.83 0.61
CA ILE A 95 2.22 17.67 0.86
C ILE A 95 0.98 16.82 0.70
N VAL A 96 0.28 16.57 1.81
CA VAL A 96 -0.98 15.83 1.82
C VAL A 96 -2.15 16.79 1.63
N ASP A 97 -2.95 16.56 0.59
CA ASP A 97 -4.18 17.33 0.37
C ASP A 97 -5.16 17.08 1.52
N PRO A 98 -5.71 18.14 2.16
CA PRO A 98 -6.68 18.01 3.26
C PRO A 98 -7.89 17.13 2.93
N SER A 99 -8.30 17.06 1.67
CA SER A 99 -9.39 16.19 1.22
C SER A 99 -9.10 14.69 1.42
N ARG A 100 -7.85 14.31 1.64
CA ARG A 100 -7.43 12.93 1.96
C ARG A 100 -7.46 12.63 3.46
N LEU A 101 -7.56 13.65 4.31
CA LEU A 101 -7.54 13.51 5.77
C LEU A 101 -8.96 13.29 6.33
N ASN A 102 -9.66 12.28 5.78
CA ASN A 102 -10.95 11.84 6.28
C ASN A 102 -11.09 10.31 6.19
N GLN A 103 -11.88 9.72 7.08
CA GLN A 103 -12.04 8.27 7.19
C GLN A 103 -12.57 7.62 5.90
N SER A 104 -13.49 8.28 5.20
CA SER A 104 -14.06 7.75 3.93
C SER A 104 -13.00 7.61 2.84
N TRP A 105 -12.07 8.56 2.76
CA TRP A 105 -10.95 8.46 1.83
C TRP A 105 -10.04 7.28 2.17
N PHE A 106 -9.74 7.05 3.46
CA PHE A 106 -8.91 5.93 3.92
C PHE A 106 -9.56 4.58 3.62
N VAL A 107 -10.86 4.43 3.87
CA VAL A 107 -11.62 3.23 3.50
C VAL A 107 -11.48 2.94 2.00
N LYS A 108 -11.70 3.96 1.16
CA LYS A 108 -11.53 3.83 -0.29
C LYS A 108 -10.09 3.50 -0.68
N ARG A 109 -9.11 4.17 -0.04
CA ARG A 109 -7.68 3.96 -0.35
C ARG A 109 -7.23 2.54 -0.03
N VAL A 110 -7.62 2.02 1.14
CA VAL A 110 -7.28 0.66 1.58
C VAL A 110 -7.93 -0.41 0.69
N ALA A 111 -9.19 -0.20 0.29
CA ALA A 111 -9.84 -1.08 -0.67
C ALA A 111 -9.07 -1.16 -2.00
N TRP A 112 -8.69 -0.01 -2.56
CA TRP A 112 -7.90 0.04 -3.79
C TRP A 112 -6.46 -0.48 -3.63
N GLN A 113 -5.86 -0.34 -2.43
CA GLN A 113 -4.57 -0.95 -2.15
C GLN A 113 -4.66 -2.47 -2.18
N ALA A 114 -5.71 -3.04 -1.58
CA ALA A 114 -5.93 -4.49 -1.61
C ALA A 114 -6.13 -5.03 -3.04
N VAL A 115 -6.89 -4.30 -3.87
CA VAL A 115 -7.02 -4.59 -5.31
C VAL A 115 -5.66 -4.52 -6.02
N SER A 116 -4.86 -3.49 -5.73
CA SER A 116 -3.53 -3.34 -6.31
C SER A 116 -2.62 -4.51 -5.93
N ASN A 117 -2.63 -4.93 -4.66
CA ASN A 117 -1.84 -6.04 -4.15
C ASN A 117 -2.21 -7.35 -4.84
N ALA A 118 -3.49 -7.63 -5.02
CA ALA A 118 -3.95 -8.80 -5.75
C ALA A 118 -3.47 -8.78 -7.22
N LEU A 119 -3.61 -7.64 -7.91
CA LEU A 119 -3.16 -7.49 -9.30
C LEU A 119 -1.64 -7.58 -9.48
N THR A 120 -0.87 -7.21 -8.46
CA THR A 120 0.60 -7.34 -8.48
C THR A 120 1.11 -8.70 -8.03
N GLY A 121 0.21 -9.62 -7.66
CA GLY A 121 0.55 -10.94 -7.13
C GLY A 121 1.19 -10.89 -5.74
N ASP A 122 0.91 -9.85 -4.98
CA ASP A 122 1.33 -9.77 -3.59
C ASP A 122 0.51 -10.75 -2.74
N LEU A 123 1.21 -11.74 -2.17
CA LEU A 123 0.61 -12.85 -1.44
C LEU A 123 0.39 -12.56 0.05
N TRP A 124 0.58 -11.34 0.47
CA TRP A 124 0.42 -10.93 1.87
C TRP A 124 -0.88 -11.42 2.51
N MET A 125 -1.99 -11.32 1.79
CA MET A 125 -3.28 -11.81 2.29
C MET A 125 -3.36 -13.33 2.40
N LYS A 126 -2.66 -14.08 1.53
CA LYS A 126 -2.62 -15.55 1.60
C LYS A 126 -1.91 -16.08 2.85
N GLY A 127 -1.16 -15.22 3.53
CA GLY A 127 -0.52 -15.53 4.82
C GLY A 127 -1.40 -15.21 6.05
N VAL A 128 -2.52 -14.53 5.89
CA VAL A 128 -3.40 -14.18 7.02
C VAL A 128 -4.20 -15.40 7.46
N LYS A 129 -3.79 -15.96 8.60
CA LYS A 129 -4.53 -17.08 9.22
C LYS A 129 -5.84 -16.61 9.83
N GLY A 130 -6.86 -17.47 9.79
CA GLY A 130 -8.13 -17.19 10.45
C GLY A 130 -8.97 -16.11 9.77
N VAL A 131 -8.81 -15.89 8.45
CA VAL A 131 -9.57 -14.90 7.68
C VAL A 131 -11.07 -15.10 7.85
N GLU A 132 -11.57 -16.34 7.77
CA GLU A 132 -13.00 -16.65 7.94
C GLU A 132 -13.52 -16.25 9.32
N GLU A 133 -12.76 -16.55 10.38
CA GLU A 133 -13.11 -16.18 11.75
C GLU A 133 -13.09 -14.66 11.93
N ILE A 134 -12.03 -14.01 11.41
CA ILE A 134 -11.92 -12.54 11.46
C ILE A 134 -13.13 -11.90 10.79
N LEU A 135 -13.52 -12.36 9.62
CA LEU A 135 -14.68 -11.83 8.90
C LEU A 135 -15.98 -12.11 9.65
N LYS A 136 -16.23 -13.36 10.05
CA LYS A 136 -17.44 -13.78 10.75
C LYS A 136 -17.71 -12.94 12.00
N ASP A 137 -16.68 -12.68 12.78
CA ASP A 137 -16.82 -11.97 14.06
C ASP A 137 -16.90 -10.45 13.92
N ASN A 138 -16.43 -9.89 12.80
CA ASN A 138 -16.21 -8.45 12.66
C ASN A 138 -16.92 -7.78 11.47
N MET A 139 -17.71 -8.50 10.69
CA MET A 139 -18.41 -7.93 9.52
C MET A 139 -19.29 -6.71 9.86
N ASN A 140 -19.84 -6.65 11.07
CA ASN A 140 -20.66 -5.54 11.51
C ASN A 140 -19.94 -4.18 11.49
N CYS A 141 -18.60 -4.17 11.61
CA CYS A 141 -17.83 -2.93 11.58
C CYS A 141 -17.93 -2.18 10.25
N LEU A 142 -18.28 -2.87 9.15
CA LEU A 142 -18.48 -2.23 7.85
C LEU A 142 -19.67 -1.24 7.86
N PHE A 143 -20.70 -1.56 8.65
CA PHE A 143 -21.98 -0.84 8.69
C PHE A 143 -22.08 0.15 9.85
N THR A 144 -21.06 0.21 10.70
CA THR A 144 -21.02 1.11 11.86
C THR A 144 -19.98 2.21 11.65
N GLU A 145 -20.26 3.39 12.22
CA GLU A 145 -19.26 4.45 12.29
C GLU A 145 -18.28 4.15 13.44
N PRO A 146 -16.96 4.10 13.18
CA PRO A 146 -15.98 3.85 14.21
C PRO A 146 -15.89 5.05 15.17
N LYS A 147 -15.93 4.76 16.46
CA LYS A 147 -15.84 5.76 17.54
C LYS A 147 -14.43 5.89 18.12
N THR A 148 -13.61 4.88 17.89
CA THR A 148 -12.23 4.82 18.38
C THR A 148 -11.27 4.53 17.22
N GLN A 149 -9.99 4.84 17.41
CA GLN A 149 -8.93 4.50 16.47
C GLN A 149 -8.90 2.98 16.21
N ALA A 150 -8.98 2.16 17.26
CA ALA A 150 -8.94 0.69 17.13
C ALA A 150 -10.12 0.14 16.29
N GLU A 151 -11.32 0.70 16.46
CA GLU A 151 -12.48 0.34 15.62
C GLU A 151 -12.26 0.76 14.17
N PHE A 152 -11.63 1.89 13.92
CA PHE A 152 -11.31 2.34 12.57
C PHE A 152 -10.25 1.45 11.91
N ASP A 153 -9.17 1.12 12.61
CA ASP A 153 -8.12 0.22 12.12
C ASP A 153 -8.69 -1.17 11.81
N LEU A 154 -9.58 -1.68 12.67
CA LEU A 154 -10.29 -2.94 12.40
C LEU A 154 -11.15 -2.84 11.14
N LYS A 155 -11.91 -1.75 10.97
CA LYS A 155 -12.70 -1.52 9.75
C LYS A 155 -11.84 -1.51 8.50
N LEU A 156 -10.71 -0.83 8.51
CA LEU A 156 -9.76 -0.80 7.39
C LEU A 156 -9.22 -2.20 7.07
N LYS A 157 -8.89 -2.98 8.11
CA LYS A 157 -8.45 -4.37 7.95
C LYS A 157 -9.52 -5.24 7.27
N ILE A 158 -10.77 -5.17 7.71
CA ILE A 158 -11.88 -5.93 7.12
C ILE A 158 -12.12 -5.50 5.67
N VAL A 159 -12.12 -4.19 5.38
CA VAL A 159 -12.24 -3.67 4.02
C VAL A 159 -11.13 -4.20 3.11
N SER A 160 -9.88 -4.21 3.59
CA SER A 160 -8.74 -4.74 2.84
C SER A 160 -8.92 -6.23 2.51
N ILE A 161 -9.28 -7.04 3.50
CA ILE A 161 -9.51 -8.48 3.34
C ILE A 161 -10.58 -8.74 2.28
N ILE A 162 -11.76 -8.13 2.43
CA ILE A 162 -12.89 -8.35 1.50
C ILE A 162 -12.53 -7.89 0.09
N SER A 163 -11.90 -6.72 -0.05
CA SER A 163 -11.53 -6.19 -1.37
C SER A 163 -10.54 -7.08 -2.10
N PHE A 164 -9.61 -7.71 -1.38
CA PHE A 164 -8.68 -8.69 -1.92
C PHE A 164 -9.40 -9.98 -2.36
N LEU A 165 -10.20 -10.58 -1.49
CA LEU A 165 -10.89 -11.84 -1.74
C LEU A 165 -11.90 -11.75 -2.88
N LEU A 166 -12.62 -10.62 -3.00
CA LEU A 166 -13.54 -10.38 -4.11
C LEU A 166 -12.84 -10.41 -5.48
N LEU A 167 -11.60 -9.93 -5.56
CA LEU A 167 -10.83 -9.95 -6.80
C LEU A 167 -10.27 -11.33 -7.12
N GLU A 168 -9.82 -12.06 -6.11
CA GLU A 168 -9.33 -13.45 -6.25
C GLU A 168 -10.47 -14.46 -6.53
N GLY A 169 -11.74 -14.04 -6.38
CA GLY A 169 -12.89 -14.91 -6.61
C GLY A 169 -13.12 -15.94 -5.51
N GLU A 170 -12.67 -15.65 -4.29
CA GLU A 170 -12.77 -16.53 -3.12
C GLU A 170 -14.00 -16.24 -2.23
N ILE A 171 -14.88 -15.30 -2.64
CA ILE A 171 -16.15 -14.98 -1.97
C ILE A 171 -17.30 -15.08 -2.97
#